data_49e6d670fe52e46742b17d6d06daa45d
#
_entry.id   49e6d670fe52e46742b17d6d06daa45d
#
_cell.length_a   1.000
_cell.length_b   1.000
_cell.length_c   1.000
_cell.angle_alpha   90.00
_cell.angle_beta   90.00
_cell.angle_gamma   90.00
#
_symmetry.space_group_name_H-M   'P 1'
#
loop_
_entity.id
_entity.type
_entity.pdbx_description
1 polymer ?
#
loop_
_entity_poly.entity_id
_entity_poly.type
_entity_poly.pdbx_seq_one_letter_code
_entity_poly.pdbx_strand_id
1 'polypeptide(L)'
;QIDRQTNDSFCPVIALKNWLEVARIDNGPLFYKINKSNTIEKYTMNQMNKKVSLNDASFVLILKKRAAAAGLEDCDKISGHSLRIGSITQSRMNGVPTHEIMAQSGHKTTQMIDRYTKLSNIKETSAAKKI
;
A
#
# COMPACT_ATOMS: atom_id res chain seq x y z
N GLN A 1 13.05 -6.11 4.32
CA GLN A 1 13.77 -4.82 4.35
C GLN A 1 13.32 -4.01 3.15
N ILE A 2 13.13 -2.69 3.33
CA ILE A 2 12.81 -1.76 2.24
C ILE A 2 13.96 -0.77 2.17
N ASP A 3 14.63 -0.72 1.02
CA ASP A 3 15.77 0.13 0.81
C ASP A 3 15.36 1.54 0.37
N ARG A 4 16.24 2.52 0.65
CA ARG A 4 16.04 3.90 0.23
C ARG A 4 16.08 3.97 -1.30
N GLN A 5 15.11 4.66 -1.89
CA GLN A 5 15.07 4.93 -3.33
C GLN A 5 15.97 6.12 -3.70
N THR A 6 16.44 6.15 -4.94
CA THR A 6 17.24 7.27 -5.47
C THR A 6 16.44 8.57 -5.60
N ASN A 7 15.14 8.47 -5.89
CA ASN A 7 14.24 9.63 -5.92
C ASN A 7 13.57 9.81 -4.57
N ASP A 8 13.98 10.82 -3.84
CA ASP A 8 13.49 11.12 -2.48
C ASP A 8 11.98 11.39 -2.43
N SER A 9 11.40 11.96 -3.48
CA SER A 9 9.96 12.26 -3.55
C SER A 9 9.07 11.01 -3.56
N PHE A 10 9.60 9.89 -4.02
CA PHE A 10 8.90 8.60 -4.08
C PHE A 10 9.48 7.57 -3.12
N CYS A 11 10.42 7.98 -2.26
CA CYS A 11 11.07 7.07 -1.33
C CYS A 11 10.19 6.77 -0.10
N PRO A 12 9.70 5.53 0.08
CA PRO A 12 8.86 5.17 1.22
C PRO A 12 9.59 5.29 2.56
N VAL A 13 10.91 5.13 2.57
CA VAL A 13 11.74 5.26 3.78
C VAL A 13 11.76 6.71 4.26
N ILE A 14 11.94 7.66 3.34
CA ILE A 14 11.91 9.09 3.66
C ILE A 14 10.50 9.52 4.08
N ALA A 15 9.49 9.11 3.33
CA ALA A 15 8.09 9.41 3.67
C ALA A 15 7.73 8.91 5.09
N LEU A 16 8.18 7.71 5.45
CA LEU A 16 7.96 7.16 6.77
C LEU A 16 8.71 7.95 7.86
N LYS A 17 9.97 8.28 7.65
CA LYS A 17 10.75 9.09 8.60
C LYS A 17 10.10 10.44 8.85
N ASN A 18 9.74 11.15 7.80
CA ASN A 18 9.06 12.45 7.89
C ASN A 18 7.72 12.33 8.64
N TRP A 19 6.96 11.24 8.37
CA TRP A 19 5.73 10.99 9.09
C TRP A 19 5.95 10.77 10.58
N LEU A 20 6.92 9.94 10.97
CA LEU A 20 7.24 9.68 12.38
C LEU A 20 7.63 10.94 13.12
N GLU A 21 8.44 11.80 12.49
CA GLU A 21 8.89 13.08 13.04
C GLU A 21 7.73 14.06 13.22
N VAL A 22 6.98 14.36 12.14
CA VAL A 22 5.82 15.28 12.19
C VAL A 22 4.74 14.78 13.15
N ALA A 23 4.49 13.48 13.15
CA ALA A 23 3.52 12.86 14.04
C ALA A 23 4.06 12.63 15.45
N ARG A 24 5.35 12.84 15.72
CA ARG A 24 6.03 12.59 17.00
C ARG A 24 5.72 11.21 17.57
N ILE A 25 5.87 10.16 16.73
CA ILE A 25 5.57 8.79 17.10
C ILE A 25 6.84 8.09 17.53
N ASP A 26 6.96 7.80 18.82
CA ASP A 26 8.08 7.05 19.39
C ASP A 26 7.72 5.57 19.59
N ASN A 27 6.45 5.27 19.85
CA ASN A 27 5.96 3.92 20.08
C ASN A 27 4.45 3.79 19.81
N GLY A 28 3.99 2.57 19.59
CA GLY A 28 2.58 2.26 19.38
C GLY A 28 2.21 2.13 17.90
N PRO A 29 0.94 2.37 17.53
CA PRO A 29 0.49 2.28 16.15
C PRO A 29 1.22 3.26 15.24
N LEU A 30 1.55 2.83 14.03
CA LEU A 30 2.23 3.66 13.04
C LEU A 30 1.30 4.74 12.46
N PHE A 31 0.04 4.41 12.26
CA PHE A 31 -0.97 5.32 11.70
C PHE A 31 -2.09 5.55 12.66
N TYR A 32 -2.39 6.82 12.89
CA TYR A 32 -3.48 7.29 13.72
C TYR A 32 -4.54 7.97 12.86
N LYS A 33 -5.73 8.10 13.41
CA LYS A 33 -6.77 8.92 12.81
C LYS A 33 -6.39 10.40 12.91
N ILE A 34 -6.59 11.13 11.82
CA ILE A 34 -6.50 12.58 11.77
C ILE A 34 -7.91 13.12 11.75
N ASN A 35 -8.23 14.04 12.67
CA ASN A 35 -9.53 14.66 12.73
C ASN A 35 -9.69 15.80 11.71
N LYS A 36 -10.90 16.38 11.64
CA LYS A 36 -11.20 17.49 10.71
C LYS A 36 -10.38 18.77 10.98
N SER A 37 -9.87 18.93 12.19
CA SER A 37 -8.98 20.03 12.58
C SER A 37 -7.51 19.75 12.27
N ASN A 38 -7.22 18.71 11.47
CA ASN A 38 -5.88 18.26 11.09
C ASN A 38 -5.00 17.88 12.30
N THR A 39 -5.62 17.47 13.40
CA THR A 39 -4.94 17.02 14.60
C THR A 39 -4.91 15.51 14.67
N ILE A 40 -3.76 14.96 15.07
CA ILE A 40 -3.57 13.51 15.20
C ILE A 40 -4.21 13.04 16.50
N GLU A 41 -5.15 12.12 16.42
CA GLU A 41 -5.84 11.54 17.59
C GLU A 41 -4.98 10.44 18.25
N LYS A 42 -3.81 10.82 18.79
CA LYS A 42 -2.88 9.87 19.42
C LYS A 42 -3.39 9.27 20.73
N TYR A 43 -4.22 10.03 21.43
CA TYR A 43 -4.57 9.75 22.81
C TYR A 43 -6.04 9.36 22.98
N THR A 44 -6.76 9.20 21.89
CA THR A 44 -8.10 8.65 21.98
C THR A 44 -8.00 7.19 22.38
N MET A 45 -8.30 6.92 23.63
CA MET A 45 -8.39 5.56 24.16
C MET A 45 -9.78 5.02 23.86
N ASN A 46 -9.87 3.82 23.33
CA ASN A 46 -11.16 3.15 23.25
C ASN A 46 -11.60 2.70 24.66
N GLN A 47 -12.81 2.19 24.78
CA GLN A 47 -13.39 1.71 26.05
C GLN A 47 -12.52 0.64 26.76
N MET A 48 -11.54 0.06 26.07
CA MET A 48 -10.58 -0.92 26.64
C MET A 48 -9.20 -0.30 26.92
N ASN A 49 -9.07 1.02 26.95
CA ASN A 49 -7.79 1.71 27.20
C ASN A 49 -6.69 1.38 26.15
N LYS A 50 -7.05 1.03 24.92
CA LYS A 50 -6.09 0.78 23.85
C LYS A 50 -5.95 2.01 22.96
N LYS A 51 -4.72 2.34 22.55
CA LYS A 51 -4.45 3.36 21.54
C LYS A 51 -5.17 3.00 20.24
N VAL A 52 -5.97 3.93 19.71
CA VAL A 52 -6.75 3.68 18.49
C VAL A 52 -5.88 3.94 17.28
N SER A 53 -5.58 2.88 16.53
CA SER A 53 -4.95 2.97 15.20
C SER A 53 -5.97 3.33 14.13
N LEU A 54 -5.48 3.75 12.96
CA LEU A 54 -6.30 3.81 11.76
C LEU A 54 -6.85 2.41 11.46
N ASN A 55 -8.16 2.29 11.30
CA ASN A 55 -8.76 0.99 10.99
C ASN A 55 -8.71 0.68 9.48
N ASP A 56 -8.87 -0.60 9.14
CA ASP A 56 -8.76 -1.09 7.76
C ASP A 56 -9.79 -0.45 6.81
N ALA A 57 -11.01 -0.23 7.27
CA ALA A 57 -12.05 0.42 6.47
C ALA A 57 -11.68 1.86 6.13
N SER A 58 -11.17 2.62 7.10
CA SER A 58 -10.68 3.99 6.87
C SER A 58 -9.48 4.01 5.92
N PHE A 59 -8.56 3.04 6.04
CA PHE A 59 -7.42 2.92 5.12
C PHE A 59 -7.90 2.71 3.67
N VAL A 60 -8.84 1.79 3.45
CA VAL A 60 -9.41 1.53 2.11
C VAL A 60 -10.10 2.78 1.54
N LEU A 61 -10.84 3.53 2.37
CA LEU A 61 -11.47 4.78 1.94
C LEU A 61 -10.43 5.84 1.52
N ILE A 62 -9.32 5.95 2.25
CA ILE A 62 -8.21 6.85 1.88
C ILE A 62 -7.63 6.45 0.54
N LEU A 63 -7.36 5.15 0.33
CA LEU A 63 -6.85 4.63 -0.94
C LEU A 63 -7.78 4.97 -2.11
N LYS A 64 -9.08 4.69 -1.97
CA LYS A 64 -10.07 4.98 -3.01
C LYS A 64 -10.12 6.47 -3.35
N LYS A 65 -10.12 7.34 -2.34
CA LYS A 65 -10.08 8.80 -2.54
C LYS A 65 -8.82 9.25 -3.28
N ARG A 66 -7.66 8.70 -2.93
CA ARG A 66 -6.39 9.04 -3.61
C ARG A 66 -6.36 8.52 -5.04
N ALA A 67 -6.85 7.32 -5.29
CA ALA A 67 -6.98 6.74 -6.62
C ALA A 67 -7.90 7.59 -7.52
N ALA A 68 -9.07 7.98 -7.00
CA ALA A 68 -10.00 8.85 -7.72
C ALA A 68 -9.40 10.23 -8.01
N ALA A 69 -8.69 10.83 -7.06
CA ALA A 69 -7.99 12.11 -7.25
C ALA A 69 -6.84 12.02 -8.28
N ALA A 70 -6.26 10.83 -8.47
CA ALA A 70 -5.26 10.54 -9.48
C ALA A 70 -5.86 10.18 -10.86
N GLY A 71 -7.19 10.20 -11.00
CA GLY A 71 -7.89 9.88 -12.25
C GLY A 71 -7.88 8.39 -12.61
N LEU A 72 -7.64 7.49 -11.63
CA LEU A 72 -7.68 6.06 -11.90
C LEU A 72 -9.14 5.59 -12.09
N GLU A 73 -9.34 4.77 -13.10
CA GLU A 73 -10.62 4.08 -13.33
C GLU A 73 -10.83 2.99 -12.27
N ASP A 74 -12.08 2.58 -12.08
CA ASP A 74 -12.45 1.47 -11.19
C ASP A 74 -11.96 1.63 -9.73
N CYS A 75 -11.74 2.85 -9.25
CA CYS A 75 -11.24 3.12 -7.91
C CYS A 75 -12.14 2.57 -6.78
N ASP A 76 -13.42 2.34 -7.06
CA ASP A 76 -14.38 1.68 -6.18
C ASP A 76 -14.03 0.20 -5.92
N LYS A 77 -13.34 -0.47 -6.84
CA LYS A 77 -12.90 -1.86 -6.74
C LYS A 77 -11.60 -2.02 -5.94
N ILE A 78 -10.91 -0.92 -5.58
CA ILE A 78 -9.67 -0.97 -4.81
C ILE A 78 -9.96 -1.47 -3.39
N SER A 79 -9.12 -2.39 -2.93
CA SER A 79 -9.11 -2.96 -1.58
C SER A 79 -7.75 -2.78 -0.92
N GLY A 80 -7.64 -3.09 0.36
CA GLY A 80 -6.36 -3.09 1.07
C GLY A 80 -5.33 -4.04 0.45
N HIS A 81 -5.79 -5.11 -0.22
CA HIS A 81 -4.91 -6.08 -0.88
C HIS A 81 -4.42 -5.62 -2.26
N SER A 82 -5.09 -4.64 -2.88
CA SER A 82 -4.78 -4.18 -4.24
C SER A 82 -3.36 -3.63 -4.38
N LEU A 83 -2.86 -2.90 -3.39
CA LEU A 83 -1.48 -2.37 -3.40
C LEU A 83 -0.44 -3.50 -3.39
N ARG A 84 -0.69 -4.55 -2.62
CA ARG A 84 0.20 -5.72 -2.57
C ARG A 84 0.22 -6.46 -3.91
N ILE A 85 -0.94 -6.71 -4.49
CA ILE A 85 -1.06 -7.33 -5.81
C ILE A 85 -0.36 -6.47 -6.87
N GLY A 86 -0.62 -5.17 -6.89
CA GLY A 86 0.00 -4.23 -7.83
C GLY A 86 1.52 -4.21 -7.71
N SER A 87 2.07 -4.17 -6.50
CA SER A 87 3.52 -4.21 -6.27
C SER A 87 4.15 -5.50 -6.81
N ILE A 88 3.54 -6.67 -6.55
CA ILE A 88 4.04 -7.96 -7.04
C ILE A 88 4.00 -8.01 -8.56
N THR A 89 2.88 -7.60 -9.15
CA THR A 89 2.70 -7.58 -10.60
C THR A 89 3.72 -6.66 -11.27
N GLN A 90 3.88 -5.44 -10.76
CA GLN A 90 4.85 -4.48 -11.29
C GLN A 90 6.29 -4.98 -11.17
N SER A 91 6.66 -5.57 -10.03
CA SER A 91 7.98 -6.16 -9.85
C SER A 91 8.26 -7.27 -10.86
N ARG A 92 7.29 -8.10 -11.15
CA ARG A 92 7.41 -9.15 -12.20
C ARG A 92 7.58 -8.54 -13.59
N MET A 93 6.80 -7.53 -13.94
CA MET A 93 6.91 -6.82 -15.23
C MET A 93 8.28 -6.16 -15.39
N ASN A 94 8.86 -5.67 -14.30
CA ASN A 94 10.22 -5.11 -14.27
C ASN A 94 11.33 -6.18 -14.26
N GLY A 95 11.00 -7.47 -14.36
CA GLY A 95 11.98 -8.57 -14.40
C GLY A 95 12.62 -8.90 -13.06
N VAL A 96 12.07 -8.44 -11.93
CA VAL A 96 12.60 -8.78 -10.60
C VAL A 96 12.51 -10.28 -10.36
N PRO A 97 13.59 -10.95 -9.90
CA PRO A 97 13.58 -12.37 -9.61
C PRO A 97 12.49 -12.78 -8.61
N THR A 98 11.86 -13.93 -8.84
CA THR A 98 10.75 -14.41 -8.01
C THR A 98 11.10 -14.52 -6.53
N HIS A 99 12.32 -14.95 -6.20
CA HIS A 99 12.75 -15.11 -4.80
C HIS A 99 12.86 -13.76 -4.08
N GLU A 100 13.27 -12.70 -4.76
CA GLU A 100 13.32 -11.34 -4.21
C GLU A 100 11.90 -10.80 -3.97
N ILE A 101 10.98 -11.01 -4.93
CA ILE A 101 9.56 -10.66 -4.75
C ILE A 101 8.95 -11.40 -3.57
N MET A 102 9.27 -12.70 -3.40
CA MET A 102 8.81 -13.49 -2.26
C MET A 102 9.35 -12.94 -0.94
N ALA A 103 10.65 -12.62 -0.88
CA ALA A 103 11.28 -12.05 0.30
C ALA A 103 10.63 -10.72 0.72
N GLN A 104 10.39 -9.83 -0.23
CA GLN A 104 9.77 -8.53 0.01
C GLN A 104 8.28 -8.63 0.37
N SER A 105 7.55 -9.50 -0.33
CA SER A 105 6.11 -9.64 -0.15
C SER A 105 5.72 -10.60 0.98
N GLY A 106 6.66 -11.40 1.50
CA GLY A 106 6.43 -12.40 2.54
C GLY A 106 5.63 -13.62 2.07
N HIS A 107 5.60 -13.89 0.76
CA HIS A 107 4.97 -15.10 0.24
C HIS A 107 5.87 -16.32 0.42
N LYS A 108 5.28 -17.43 0.86
CA LYS A 108 6.02 -18.68 1.14
C LYS A 108 6.15 -19.60 -0.09
N THR A 109 5.35 -19.37 -1.14
CA THR A 109 5.33 -20.24 -2.34
C THR A 109 5.33 -19.41 -3.62
N THR A 110 6.01 -19.92 -4.65
CA THR A 110 6.04 -19.30 -5.98
C THR A 110 4.67 -19.31 -6.65
N GLN A 111 3.86 -20.34 -6.40
CA GLN A 111 2.51 -20.47 -6.95
C GLN A 111 1.62 -19.25 -6.64
N MET A 112 1.78 -18.64 -5.47
CA MET A 112 1.04 -17.42 -5.11
C MET A 112 1.45 -16.23 -5.98
N ILE A 113 2.74 -16.10 -6.27
CA ILE A 113 3.27 -15.06 -7.17
C ILE A 113 2.80 -15.30 -8.61
N ASP A 114 2.88 -16.53 -9.10
CA ASP A 114 2.50 -16.92 -10.46
C ASP A 114 1.00 -16.69 -10.74
N ARG A 115 0.16 -16.85 -9.72
CA ARG A 115 -1.28 -16.55 -9.82
C ARG A 115 -1.55 -15.09 -10.18
N TYR A 116 -0.81 -14.16 -9.62
CA TYR A 116 -0.95 -12.73 -9.92
C TYR A 116 -0.42 -12.38 -11.31
N THR A 117 0.63 -13.07 -11.77
CA THR A 117 1.19 -12.87 -13.11
C THR A 117 0.25 -13.33 -14.23
N LYS A 118 -0.43 -14.48 -14.04
CA LYS A 118 -1.41 -14.97 -15.03
C LYS A 118 -2.56 -13.99 -15.24
N LEU A 119 -2.99 -13.30 -14.18
CA LEU A 119 -4.05 -12.29 -14.25
C LEU A 119 -3.63 -11.02 -15.01
N SER A 120 -2.37 -10.62 -14.94
CA SER A 120 -1.84 -9.48 -15.70
C SER A 120 -1.74 -9.79 -17.20
N ASN A 121 -1.22 -10.95 -17.56
CA ASN A 121 -1.09 -11.38 -18.96
C ASN A 121 -2.46 -11.51 -19.69
N ILE A 122 -3.51 -11.88 -18.95
CA ILE A 122 -4.88 -11.94 -19.52
C ILE A 122 -5.38 -10.53 -19.85
N LYS A 123 -5.03 -9.50 -19.07
CA LYS A 123 -5.43 -8.12 -19.36
C LYS A 123 -4.67 -7.54 -20.56
N GLU A 124 -3.38 -7.82 -20.70
CA GLU A 124 -2.58 -7.37 -21.84
C GLU A 124 -3.04 -7.99 -23.15
N THR A 125 -3.31 -9.29 -23.18
CA THR A 125 -3.85 -9.98 -24.38
C THR A 125 -5.24 -9.53 -24.73
N SER A 126 -6.07 -9.11 -23.77
CA SER A 126 -7.40 -8.58 -24.00
C SER A 126 -7.38 -7.14 -24.55
N ALA A 127 -6.41 -6.32 -24.16
CA ALA A 127 -6.23 -4.96 -24.66
C ALA A 127 -5.68 -4.94 -26.11
N ALA A 128 -4.78 -5.87 -26.46
CA ALA A 128 -4.21 -5.99 -27.80
C ALA A 128 -5.22 -6.44 -28.88
N LYS A 129 -6.38 -6.94 -28.50
CA LYS A 129 -7.45 -7.34 -29.43
C LYS A 129 -8.43 -6.21 -29.79
N LYS A 130 -8.17 -4.98 -29.36
CA LYS A 130 -9.03 -3.80 -29.64
C LYS A 130 -8.37 -2.76 -30.55
N ILE A 131 -7.42 -3.19 -31.38
CA ILE A 131 -6.88 -2.36 -32.48
C ILE A 131 -7.36 -2.94 -33.80
#